data_1f37552b246f7c2d92038f21ab348b9a
#
_entry.id   1f37552b246f7c2d92038f21ab348b9a
#
_cell.length_a   1.000
_cell.length_b   1.000
_cell.length_c   1.000
_cell.angle_alpha   90.00
_cell.angle_beta   90.00
_cell.angle_gamma   90.00
#
_symmetry.space_group_name_H-M   'P 1'
#
loop_
_entity.id
_entity.type
_entity.pdbx_description
1 polymer ?
#
loop_
_entity_poly.entity_id
_entity_poly.type
_entity_poly.pdbx_seq_one_letter_code
_entity_poly.pdbx_strand_id
1 'polypeptide(L)'
;MEPILKSILENKTENYLLPFFWQHDGHDAEIPARVQKIYESGCRAFCVESRPYEHFCEDAWWKTMDIILAEAEKRGMRVWILDDKHFPTGYANGILEHEDLNLRRKFLRESHVDVMGPMAEASVLVPMHTPEEKLVSAVLFRRTGKDEELTGEPIELDVQPEDKFVYFSVPEGLYRV
;
A
#
# COMPACT_ATOMS: atom_id res chain seq x y z
N MET A 1 27.55 -7.40 31.05
CA MET A 1 27.58 -6.65 29.78
C MET A 1 26.54 -7.28 28.86
N GLU A 2 25.63 -6.48 28.32
CA GLU A 2 24.62 -7.01 27.40
C GLU A 2 25.26 -7.72 26.19
N PRO A 3 24.67 -8.82 25.70
CA PRO A 3 25.23 -9.60 24.59
C PRO A 3 25.54 -8.74 23.36
N ILE A 4 24.71 -7.74 23.08
CA ILE A 4 24.86 -6.82 21.95
C ILE A 4 26.12 -5.95 22.06
N LEU A 5 26.41 -5.42 23.24
CA LEU A 5 27.60 -4.63 23.47
C LEU A 5 28.86 -5.47 23.36
N LYS A 6 28.79 -6.73 23.81
CA LYS A 6 29.90 -7.67 23.66
C LYS A 6 30.18 -7.97 22.20
N SER A 7 29.17 -8.21 21.38
CA SER A 7 29.35 -8.48 19.95
C SER A 7 29.94 -7.29 19.20
N ILE A 8 29.53 -6.06 19.56
CA ILE A 8 30.11 -4.84 18.98
C ILE A 8 31.59 -4.69 19.35
N LEU A 9 31.92 -4.91 20.61
CA LEU A 9 33.31 -4.81 21.07
C LEU A 9 34.21 -5.91 20.46
N GLU A 10 33.64 -7.06 20.17
CA GLU A 10 34.34 -8.18 19.50
C GLU A 10 34.35 -8.02 17.98
N ASN A 11 33.88 -6.88 17.45
CA ASN A 11 33.74 -6.59 16.02
C ASN A 11 32.87 -7.62 15.27
N LYS A 12 31.96 -8.28 15.99
CA LYS A 12 30.95 -9.16 15.45
C LYS A 12 29.74 -8.31 15.08
N THR A 13 29.80 -7.73 13.90
CA THR A 13 28.73 -6.84 13.43
C THR A 13 27.54 -7.64 12.94
N GLU A 14 26.37 -7.31 13.46
CA GLU A 14 25.10 -7.71 12.89
C GLU A 14 24.50 -6.53 12.10
N ASN A 15 23.37 -6.75 11.42
CA ASN A 15 22.76 -5.75 10.54
C ASN A 15 21.93 -4.72 11.33
N TYR A 16 22.58 -3.91 12.14
CA TYR A 16 21.91 -2.88 12.94
C TYR A 16 21.70 -1.56 12.20
N LEU A 17 22.48 -1.32 11.15
CA LEU A 17 22.43 -0.12 10.34
C LEU A 17 22.19 -0.49 8.88
N LEU A 18 21.32 0.26 8.24
CA LEU A 18 20.96 0.14 6.85
C LEU A 18 21.19 1.49 6.16
N PRO A 19 22.46 1.85 5.85
CA PRO A 19 22.72 3.08 5.13
C PRO A 19 22.04 3.05 3.76
N PHE A 20 21.58 4.20 3.29
CA PHE A 20 21.09 4.33 1.92
C PHE A 20 22.25 4.23 0.93
N PHE A 21 22.07 3.40 -0.07
CA PHE A 21 22.91 3.32 -1.25
C PHE A 21 22.14 3.99 -2.39
N TRP A 22 22.49 5.21 -2.70
CA TRP A 22 21.87 5.92 -3.81
C TRP A 22 22.39 5.38 -5.12
N GLN A 23 21.49 4.78 -5.88
CA GLN A 23 21.74 4.27 -7.21
C GLN A 23 21.49 5.38 -8.23
N HIS A 24 22.47 5.62 -9.08
CA HIS A 24 22.42 6.64 -10.13
C HIS A 24 22.71 6.00 -11.49
N ASP A 25 22.08 6.51 -12.53
CA ASP A 25 22.40 6.13 -13.91
C ASP A 25 23.87 6.41 -14.23
N GLY A 26 24.50 5.51 -15.00
CA GLY A 26 25.85 5.71 -15.52
C GLY A 26 27.00 5.54 -14.53
N HIS A 27 26.73 5.12 -13.30
CA HIS A 27 27.75 4.95 -12.24
C HIS A 27 28.09 3.49 -11.91
N ASP A 28 27.77 2.55 -12.78
CA ASP A 28 27.96 1.11 -12.54
C ASP A 28 29.38 0.73 -12.18
N ALA A 29 30.38 1.35 -12.80
CA ALA A 29 31.79 1.10 -12.54
C ALA A 29 32.24 1.46 -11.10
N GLU A 30 31.50 2.34 -10.42
CA GLU A 30 31.82 2.77 -9.05
C GLU A 30 31.21 1.84 -7.99
N ILE A 31 30.20 1.04 -8.34
CA ILE A 31 29.44 0.21 -7.41
C ILE A 31 30.33 -0.69 -6.56
N PRO A 32 31.31 -1.45 -7.13
CA PRO A 32 32.18 -2.30 -6.33
C PRO A 32 32.91 -1.56 -5.21
N ALA A 33 33.45 -0.37 -5.53
CA ALA A 33 34.19 0.44 -4.56
C ALA A 33 33.25 1.04 -3.48
N ARG A 34 32.04 1.43 -3.87
CA ARG A 34 31.04 1.99 -2.95
C ARG A 34 30.53 0.93 -1.99
N VAL A 35 30.21 -0.28 -2.46
CA VAL A 35 29.79 -1.40 -1.62
C VAL A 35 30.93 -1.84 -0.69
N GLN A 36 32.17 -1.82 -1.18
CA GLN A 36 33.34 -2.10 -0.35
C GLN A 36 33.48 -1.11 0.82
N LYS A 37 33.29 0.17 0.58
CA LYS A 37 33.32 1.19 1.63
C LYS A 37 32.26 0.99 2.70
N ILE A 38 31.03 0.61 2.30
CA ILE A 38 29.97 0.27 3.26
C ILE A 38 30.39 -0.93 4.12
N TYR A 39 30.95 -1.96 3.50
CA TYR A 39 31.44 -3.13 4.23
C TYR A 39 32.56 -2.77 5.22
N GLU A 40 33.53 -1.96 4.80
CA GLU A 40 34.65 -1.50 5.63
C GLU A 40 34.21 -0.61 6.80
N SER A 41 33.08 0.09 6.65
CA SER A 41 32.48 0.87 7.75
C SER A 41 31.80 0.01 8.83
N GLY A 42 31.81 -1.32 8.65
CA GLY A 42 31.20 -2.25 9.61
C GLY A 42 29.75 -2.61 9.30
N CYS A 43 29.12 -1.98 8.32
CA CYS A 43 27.75 -2.33 7.92
C CYS A 43 27.71 -3.67 7.18
N ARG A 44 26.68 -4.46 7.44
CA ARG A 44 26.45 -5.77 6.80
C ARG A 44 25.16 -5.83 6.03
N ALA A 45 24.51 -4.68 5.91
CA ALA A 45 23.34 -4.48 5.07
C ALA A 45 23.28 -3.02 4.61
N PHE A 46 22.57 -2.78 3.52
CA PHE A 46 22.26 -1.43 3.03
C PHE A 46 20.93 -1.44 2.26
N CYS A 47 20.35 -0.26 2.10
CA CYS A 47 19.10 -0.07 1.36
C CYS A 47 19.40 0.67 0.05
N VAL A 48 19.10 0.04 -1.07
CA VAL A 48 19.21 0.67 -2.38
C VAL A 48 18.04 1.62 -2.59
N GLU A 49 18.33 2.85 -2.92
CA GLU A 49 17.39 3.89 -3.30
C GLU A 49 17.73 4.41 -4.68
N SER A 50 16.80 4.23 -5.62
CA SER A 50 16.99 4.59 -7.04
C SER A 50 16.61 6.03 -7.29
N ARG A 51 17.33 6.97 -6.65
CA ARG A 51 17.03 8.40 -6.75
C ARG A 51 18.30 9.24 -6.89
N PRO A 52 18.44 9.94 -8.02
CA PRO A 52 17.63 9.82 -9.23
C PRO A 52 18.09 8.63 -10.09
N TYR A 53 17.13 7.88 -10.64
CA TYR A 53 17.37 6.87 -11.66
C TYR A 53 16.28 6.99 -12.73
N GLU A 54 16.63 7.44 -13.93
CA GLU A 54 15.64 7.79 -14.95
C GLU A 54 14.84 6.58 -15.41
N HIS A 55 15.56 5.48 -15.68
CA HIS A 55 15.00 4.23 -16.20
C HIS A 55 14.69 3.21 -15.11
N PHE A 56 14.04 3.65 -14.03
CA PHE A 56 13.67 2.80 -12.90
C PHE A 56 12.78 1.63 -13.34
N CYS A 57 13.13 0.42 -12.90
CA CYS A 57 12.49 -0.86 -13.26
C CYS A 57 12.61 -1.27 -14.74
N GLU A 58 13.43 -0.58 -15.54
CA GLU A 58 13.78 -0.99 -16.90
C GLU A 58 15.05 -1.84 -16.94
N ASP A 59 15.41 -2.37 -18.10
CA ASP A 59 16.56 -3.29 -18.28
C ASP A 59 17.89 -2.74 -17.74
N ALA A 60 18.13 -1.44 -17.89
CA ALA A 60 19.34 -0.80 -17.39
C ALA A 60 19.38 -0.83 -15.85
N TRP A 61 18.26 -0.57 -15.21
CA TRP A 61 18.14 -0.62 -13.76
C TRP A 61 18.38 -2.03 -13.21
N TRP A 62 17.82 -3.04 -13.84
CA TRP A 62 18.01 -4.43 -13.46
C TRP A 62 19.49 -4.86 -13.59
N LYS A 63 20.19 -4.46 -14.66
CA LYS A 63 21.62 -4.70 -14.82
C LYS A 63 22.45 -4.06 -13.70
N THR A 64 22.13 -2.84 -13.35
CA THR A 64 22.78 -2.14 -12.21
C THR A 64 22.50 -2.89 -10.89
N MET A 65 21.27 -3.36 -10.68
CA MET A 65 20.91 -4.15 -9.51
C MET A 65 21.70 -5.47 -9.44
N ASP A 66 21.89 -6.15 -10.58
CA ASP A 66 22.70 -7.38 -10.63
C ASP A 66 24.14 -7.12 -10.16
N ILE A 67 24.75 -5.99 -10.55
CA ILE A 67 26.09 -5.62 -10.09
C ILE A 67 26.08 -5.37 -8.56
N ILE A 68 25.10 -4.63 -8.06
CA ILE A 68 24.96 -4.35 -6.62
C ILE A 68 24.82 -5.65 -5.82
N LEU A 69 23.93 -6.54 -6.26
CA LEU A 69 23.69 -7.82 -5.61
C LEU A 69 24.91 -8.72 -5.63
N ALA A 70 25.61 -8.83 -6.76
CA ALA A 70 26.83 -9.62 -6.87
C ALA A 70 27.94 -9.09 -5.94
N GLU A 71 28.09 -7.78 -5.81
CA GLU A 71 29.08 -7.19 -4.90
C GLU A 71 28.69 -7.34 -3.42
N ALA A 72 27.41 -7.30 -3.11
CA ALA A 72 26.90 -7.56 -1.76
C ALA A 72 27.09 -9.04 -1.38
N GLU A 73 26.78 -9.97 -2.28
CA GLU A 73 26.91 -11.41 -2.07
C GLU A 73 28.36 -11.83 -1.77
N LYS A 74 29.33 -11.30 -2.53
CA LYS A 74 30.78 -11.55 -2.28
C LYS A 74 31.21 -11.23 -0.85
N ARG A 75 30.48 -10.36 -0.16
CA ARG A 75 30.78 -9.87 1.19
C ARG A 75 29.80 -10.38 2.25
N GLY A 76 28.84 -11.23 1.88
CA GLY A 76 27.82 -11.72 2.78
C GLY A 76 26.90 -10.60 3.31
N MET A 77 26.69 -9.55 2.53
CA MET A 77 25.83 -8.40 2.90
C MET A 77 24.39 -8.64 2.47
N ARG A 78 23.46 -8.06 3.21
CA ARG A 78 22.03 -8.01 2.84
C ARG A 78 21.72 -6.71 2.09
N VAL A 79 20.88 -6.83 1.06
CA VAL A 79 20.39 -5.70 0.27
C VAL A 79 18.89 -5.56 0.50
N TRP A 80 18.48 -4.38 0.87
CA TRP A 80 17.09 -3.94 0.88
C TRP A 80 16.87 -3.03 -0.31
N ILE A 81 15.67 -3.06 -0.86
CA ILE A 81 15.29 -2.24 -2.01
C ILE A 81 14.15 -1.35 -1.59
N LEU A 82 14.31 -0.04 -1.79
CA LEU A 82 13.22 0.90 -1.74
C LEU A 82 12.43 0.80 -3.04
N ASP A 83 11.13 0.63 -2.94
CA ASP A 83 10.23 0.28 -4.04
C ASP A 83 9.89 1.44 -5.00
N ASP A 84 10.48 2.61 -4.81
CA ASP A 84 10.22 3.79 -5.62
C ASP A 84 11.48 4.64 -5.87
N LYS A 85 11.48 5.40 -6.96
CA LYS A 85 12.47 6.44 -7.22
C LYS A 85 12.07 7.81 -6.67
N HIS A 86 10.85 7.95 -6.17
CA HIS A 86 10.30 9.20 -5.60
C HIS A 86 9.54 8.92 -4.31
N PHE A 87 9.31 9.96 -3.52
CA PHE A 87 8.39 9.92 -2.38
C PHE A 87 6.99 10.43 -2.79
N PRO A 88 5.94 9.90 -2.16
CA PRO A 88 5.92 8.79 -1.18
C PRO A 88 6.18 7.43 -1.83
N THR A 89 6.69 6.48 -1.05
CA THR A 89 6.85 5.10 -1.47
C THR A 89 5.49 4.39 -1.63
N GLY A 90 5.46 3.28 -2.36
CA GLY A 90 4.23 2.56 -2.69
C GLY A 90 3.51 3.11 -3.92
N TYR A 91 4.13 4.03 -4.63
CA TYR A 91 3.61 4.66 -5.84
C TYR A 91 4.05 3.93 -7.12
N ALA A 92 5.06 3.07 -7.00
CA ALA A 92 5.70 2.34 -8.10
C ALA A 92 6.08 3.25 -9.28
N ASN A 93 6.55 4.46 -8.97
CA ASN A 93 6.93 5.50 -9.94
C ASN A 93 5.84 5.83 -10.97
N GLY A 94 4.57 5.64 -10.63
CA GLY A 94 3.44 5.90 -11.52
C GLY A 94 3.23 4.84 -12.62
N ILE A 95 4.01 3.78 -12.65
CA ILE A 95 3.89 2.73 -13.68
C ILE A 95 2.47 2.15 -13.72
N LEU A 96 1.84 1.97 -12.54
CA LEU A 96 0.50 1.41 -12.45
C LEU A 96 -0.62 2.37 -12.89
N GLU A 97 -0.32 3.63 -13.20
CA GLU A 97 -1.34 4.57 -13.69
C GLU A 97 -1.87 4.20 -15.08
N HIS A 98 -1.04 3.51 -15.87
CA HIS A 98 -1.35 3.12 -17.25
C HIS A 98 -1.60 1.61 -17.41
N GLU A 99 -1.48 0.86 -16.32
CA GLU A 99 -1.70 -0.59 -16.31
C GLU A 99 -3.15 -0.94 -15.97
N ASP A 100 -3.45 -2.25 -15.95
CA ASP A 100 -4.77 -2.77 -15.59
C ASP A 100 -5.25 -2.16 -14.26
N LEU A 101 -6.46 -1.59 -14.27
CA LEU A 101 -7.12 -1.02 -13.10
C LEU A 101 -7.20 -2.00 -11.91
N ASN A 102 -7.17 -3.30 -12.18
CA ASN A 102 -7.16 -4.32 -11.15
C ASN A 102 -5.87 -4.35 -10.32
N LEU A 103 -4.76 -3.83 -10.83
CA LEU A 103 -3.48 -3.70 -10.12
C LEU A 103 -3.44 -2.51 -9.17
N ARG A 104 -4.38 -1.58 -9.29
CA ARG A 104 -4.46 -0.40 -8.43
C ARG A 104 -5.00 -0.76 -7.05
N ARG A 105 -4.54 -0.02 -6.05
CA ARG A 105 -5.12 -0.09 -4.71
C ARG A 105 -6.60 0.24 -4.76
N LYS A 106 -7.40 -0.60 -4.15
CA LYS A 106 -8.84 -0.41 -3.98
C LYS A 106 -9.15 -0.19 -2.51
N PHE A 107 -10.20 0.54 -2.23
CA PHE A 107 -10.74 0.73 -0.88
C PHE A 107 -12.26 0.71 -0.94
N LEU A 108 -12.86 0.31 0.16
CA LEU A 108 -14.31 0.41 0.35
C LEU A 108 -14.62 1.82 0.86
N ARG A 109 -15.70 2.36 0.36
CA ARG A 109 -16.32 3.59 0.85
C ARG A 109 -17.74 3.26 1.26
N GLU A 110 -18.14 3.77 2.40
CA GLU A 110 -19.53 3.72 2.84
C GLU A 110 -20.22 5.06 2.61
N SER A 111 -21.52 5.00 2.42
CA SER A 111 -22.43 6.14 2.44
C SER A 111 -23.72 5.69 3.08
N HIS A 112 -24.35 6.54 3.84
CA HIS A 112 -25.58 6.16 4.52
C HIS A 112 -26.59 7.31 4.54
N VAL A 113 -27.86 6.94 4.68
CA VAL A 113 -29.00 7.85 4.87
C VAL A 113 -29.91 7.25 5.92
N ASP A 114 -30.40 8.10 6.82
CA ASP A 114 -31.41 7.71 7.81
C ASP A 114 -32.81 7.90 7.24
N VAL A 115 -33.64 6.89 7.40
CA VAL A 115 -34.99 6.84 6.87
C VAL A 115 -35.98 6.40 7.95
N MET A 116 -37.18 6.97 7.93
CA MET A 116 -38.24 6.62 8.88
C MET A 116 -39.37 5.90 8.13
N GLY A 117 -39.68 4.70 8.57
CA GLY A 117 -40.79 3.91 8.06
C GLY A 117 -42.06 4.02 8.92
N PRO A 118 -43.16 3.44 8.45
CA PRO A 118 -43.21 2.52 7.34
C PRO A 118 -43.25 3.20 5.97
N MET A 119 -42.49 2.66 5.00
CA MET A 119 -42.57 3.07 3.58
C MET A 119 -42.58 1.82 2.72
N ALA A 120 -43.60 1.68 1.87
CA ALA A 120 -43.69 0.52 0.95
C ALA A 120 -42.65 0.60 -0.16
N GLU A 121 -42.35 1.81 -0.61
CA GLU A 121 -41.39 2.07 -1.68
C GLU A 121 -40.50 3.25 -1.27
N ALA A 122 -39.22 2.98 -1.15
CA ALA A 122 -38.18 3.96 -0.90
C ALA A 122 -37.05 3.76 -1.91
N SER A 123 -36.30 4.82 -2.17
CA SER A 123 -35.11 4.72 -2.97
C SER A 123 -34.02 5.66 -2.46
N VAL A 124 -32.77 5.24 -2.60
CA VAL A 124 -31.60 6.08 -2.29
C VAL A 124 -30.64 6.08 -3.48
N LEU A 125 -30.09 7.24 -3.77
CA LEU A 125 -29.08 7.38 -4.82
C LEU A 125 -27.76 6.79 -4.32
N VAL A 126 -27.12 5.97 -5.13
CA VAL A 126 -25.77 5.47 -4.89
C VAL A 126 -24.76 6.54 -5.33
N PRO A 127 -24.00 7.13 -4.40
CA PRO A 127 -23.09 8.22 -4.74
C PRO A 127 -21.80 7.70 -5.39
N MET A 128 -21.84 7.43 -6.69
CA MET A 128 -20.66 7.08 -7.48
C MET A 128 -19.97 8.34 -7.98
N HIS A 129 -18.67 8.46 -7.74
CA HIS A 129 -17.85 9.62 -8.13
C HIS A 129 -17.03 9.36 -9.38
N THR A 130 -16.75 8.09 -9.69
CA THR A 130 -16.04 7.70 -10.90
C THR A 130 -16.75 6.55 -11.61
N PRO A 131 -16.54 6.37 -12.91
CA PRO A 131 -17.16 5.28 -13.68
C PRO A 131 -16.75 3.87 -13.22
N GLU A 132 -15.60 3.77 -12.56
CA GLU A 132 -15.03 2.49 -12.10
C GLU A 132 -15.58 2.05 -10.74
N GLU A 133 -16.24 2.94 -10.00
CA GLU A 133 -16.87 2.59 -8.74
C GLU A 133 -18.02 1.64 -8.95
N LYS A 134 -18.16 0.69 -8.02
CA LYS A 134 -19.21 -0.32 -8.04
C LYS A 134 -19.85 -0.43 -6.67
N LEU A 135 -21.15 -0.60 -6.68
CA LEU A 135 -21.88 -0.96 -5.47
C LEU A 135 -21.52 -2.39 -5.06
N VAL A 136 -21.04 -2.57 -3.85
CA VAL A 136 -20.67 -3.88 -3.33
C VAL A 136 -21.82 -4.52 -2.59
N SER A 137 -22.51 -3.72 -1.76
CA SER A 137 -23.62 -4.17 -0.93
C SER A 137 -24.44 -2.97 -0.47
N ALA A 138 -25.70 -3.20 -0.19
CA ALA A 138 -26.57 -2.27 0.52
C ALA A 138 -27.34 -3.03 1.60
N VAL A 139 -27.45 -2.42 2.75
CA VAL A 139 -28.12 -3.02 3.92
C VAL A 139 -28.97 -2.00 4.63
N LEU A 140 -30.07 -2.46 5.22
CA LEU A 140 -30.94 -1.65 6.03
C LEU A 140 -30.82 -2.09 7.49
N PHE A 141 -30.27 -1.22 8.34
CA PHE A 141 -30.12 -1.46 9.78
C PHE A 141 -31.17 -0.65 10.56
N ARG A 142 -31.75 -1.27 11.57
CA ARG A 142 -32.58 -0.56 12.53
C ARG A 142 -31.71 0.34 13.41
N ARG A 143 -32.10 1.61 13.54
CA ARG A 143 -31.50 2.56 14.49
C ARG A 143 -32.29 2.62 15.77
N THR A 144 -31.60 2.65 16.90
CA THR A 144 -32.19 2.89 18.21
C THR A 144 -31.55 4.13 18.83
N GLY A 145 -32.40 5.05 19.26
CA GLY A 145 -32.00 6.13 20.14
C GLY A 145 -31.20 7.27 19.49
N LYS A 146 -30.57 8.05 20.36
CA LYS A 146 -29.89 9.30 20.02
C LYS A 146 -28.45 9.11 19.53
N ASP A 147 -27.85 7.94 19.79
CA ASP A 147 -26.40 7.75 19.68
C ASP A 147 -25.98 6.99 18.43
N GLU A 148 -26.78 7.07 17.38
CA GLU A 148 -26.50 6.39 16.08
C GLU A 148 -26.31 4.88 16.15
N GLU A 149 -26.71 4.25 17.24
CA GLU A 149 -26.59 2.80 17.42
C GLU A 149 -27.44 2.04 16.40
N LEU A 150 -26.80 1.10 15.74
CA LEU A 150 -27.44 0.13 14.88
C LEU A 150 -27.75 -1.13 15.69
N THR A 151 -28.94 -1.66 15.55
CA THR A 151 -29.37 -2.83 16.32
C THR A 151 -30.04 -3.88 15.46
N GLY A 152 -29.95 -5.11 15.90
CA GLY A 152 -30.52 -6.28 15.22
C GLY A 152 -29.68 -6.73 14.03
N GLU A 153 -30.20 -7.67 13.31
CA GLU A 153 -29.58 -8.17 12.09
C GLU A 153 -29.86 -7.21 10.92
N PRO A 154 -28.86 -7.01 10.04
CA PRO A 154 -29.05 -6.22 8.83
C PRO A 154 -30.05 -6.90 7.90
N ILE A 155 -30.87 -6.11 7.25
CA ILE A 155 -31.72 -6.55 6.14
C ILE A 155 -30.88 -6.29 4.86
N GLU A 156 -30.44 -7.36 4.23
CA GLU A 156 -29.73 -7.26 2.95
C GLU A 156 -30.70 -6.83 1.86
N LEU A 157 -30.28 -5.88 1.04
CA LEU A 157 -31.03 -5.38 -0.09
C LEU A 157 -30.49 -6.00 -1.38
N ASP A 158 -31.39 -6.33 -2.30
CA ASP A 158 -31.01 -6.87 -3.60
C ASP A 158 -30.46 -5.73 -4.47
N VAL A 159 -29.19 -5.81 -4.82
CA VAL A 159 -28.48 -4.78 -5.56
C VAL A 159 -27.51 -5.38 -6.57
N GLN A 160 -27.27 -4.63 -7.65
CA GLN A 160 -26.26 -4.96 -8.65
C GLN A 160 -25.12 -3.92 -8.63
N PRO A 161 -23.91 -4.31 -9.04
CA PRO A 161 -22.74 -3.41 -9.00
C PRO A 161 -22.89 -2.09 -9.75
N GLU A 162 -23.73 -2.04 -10.74
CA GLU A 162 -23.98 -0.89 -11.61
C GLU A 162 -25.21 -0.04 -11.23
N ASP A 163 -25.91 -0.44 -10.14
CA ASP A 163 -27.12 0.25 -9.70
C ASP A 163 -26.82 1.68 -9.27
N LYS A 164 -27.56 2.60 -9.81
CA LYS A 164 -27.51 4.01 -9.43
C LYS A 164 -28.49 4.36 -8.32
N PHE A 165 -29.46 3.50 -8.10
CA PHE A 165 -30.46 3.63 -7.05
C PHE A 165 -30.68 2.27 -6.39
N VAL A 166 -30.81 2.29 -5.08
CA VAL A 166 -31.25 1.13 -4.31
C VAL A 166 -32.71 1.34 -3.96
N TYR A 167 -33.56 0.38 -4.30
CA TYR A 167 -35.00 0.39 -4.00
C TYR A 167 -35.30 -0.60 -2.88
N PHE A 168 -36.09 -0.19 -1.90
CA PHE A 168 -36.39 -1.01 -0.73
C PHE A 168 -37.69 -0.58 -0.05
N SER A 169 -38.19 -1.46 0.82
CA SER A 169 -39.26 -1.12 1.76
C SER A 169 -38.67 -0.85 3.13
N VAL A 170 -39.21 0.09 3.86
CA VAL A 170 -38.79 0.43 5.21
C VAL A 170 -39.87 -0.04 6.19
N PRO A 171 -39.56 -0.98 7.12
CA PRO A 171 -40.48 -1.33 8.19
C PRO A 171 -40.77 -0.15 9.13
N GLU A 172 -41.72 -0.31 10.03
CA GLU A 172 -42.03 0.72 11.04
C GLU A 172 -40.82 0.98 11.95
N GLY A 173 -40.43 2.25 12.07
CA GLY A 173 -39.32 2.70 12.90
C GLY A 173 -38.27 3.48 12.14
N LEU A 174 -37.15 3.75 12.82
CA LEU A 174 -36.02 4.47 12.27
C LEU A 174 -34.95 3.48 11.77
N TYR A 175 -34.47 3.67 10.57
CA TYR A 175 -33.50 2.80 9.92
C TYR A 175 -32.38 3.64 9.28
N ARG A 176 -31.24 2.99 9.05
CA ARG A 176 -30.12 3.48 8.25
C ARG A 176 -29.90 2.52 7.08
N VAL A 177 -29.89 3.06 5.89
CA VAL A 177 -29.50 2.35 4.67
C VAL A 177 -28.14 2.83 4.21
#